data_ddb4307b15273a4a65f725ff5e43f305
#
_entry.id   ddb4307b15273a4a65f725ff5e43f305
#
_cell.length_a   1.000
_cell.length_b   1.000
_cell.length_c   1.000
_cell.angle_alpha   90.00
_cell.angle_beta   90.00
_cell.angle_gamma   90.00
#
_symmetry.space_group_name_H-M   'P 1'
#
loop_
_entity.id
_entity.type
_entity.pdbx_description
1 polymer ?
#
loop_
_entity_poly.entity_id
_entity_poly.type
_entity_poly.pdbx_seq_one_letter_code
_entity_poly.pdbx_strand_id
1 'polypeptide(L)'
;MLAAGKLGKFLITGGTMLISVFAYSFVFGWRYAAGFVLLIFVHEMGHYLAAKKRGLKVGVPTFIPFVGAWIQLKEQPMDAETEAFIGIAGPMLGSAGAFGCYLLAIDSGSHLLLALAYAGFVLNLFNLIPVSPLDGGRIVSVISPRIWFLGFPMLVALFLWRPSPLLILIAVFALPQLWKAFKDKAVLASDYYKAPREVRFKYAAQYLVLAGLLAVMAFETYEELKVKAF
;
A
#
# COMPACT_ATOMS: atom_id res chain seq x y z
N MET A 1 20.91 19.76 19.32
CA MET A 1 19.81 18.81 19.53
C MET A 1 19.00 18.50 18.25
N LEU A 2 18.69 19.45 17.37
CA LEU A 2 17.91 19.22 16.11
C LEU A 2 18.62 18.32 15.10
N ALA A 3 19.94 18.37 14.97
CA ALA A 3 20.69 17.53 14.03
C ALA A 3 20.74 16.05 14.46
N ALA A 4 20.90 15.78 15.76
CA ALA A 4 20.90 14.40 16.29
C ALA A 4 19.55 13.70 16.10
N GLY A 5 18.44 14.42 16.25
CA GLY A 5 17.11 13.87 16.01
C GLY A 5 16.82 13.56 14.53
N LYS A 6 17.35 14.36 13.59
CA LYS A 6 17.25 14.08 12.15
C LYS A 6 18.12 12.90 11.74
N LEU A 7 19.34 12.82 12.26
CA LEU A 7 20.27 11.70 12.01
C LEU A 7 19.70 10.37 12.52
N GLY A 8 19.13 10.35 13.75
CA GLY A 8 18.48 9.15 14.28
C GLY A 8 17.33 8.64 13.41
N LYS A 9 16.50 9.54 12.88
CA LYS A 9 15.40 9.18 11.98
C LYS A 9 15.91 8.58 10.67
N PHE A 10 16.96 9.18 10.09
CA PHE A 10 17.57 8.68 8.86
C PHE A 10 18.21 7.30 9.07
N LEU A 11 18.87 7.08 10.21
CA LEU A 11 19.45 5.79 10.57
C LEU A 11 18.40 4.70 10.77
N ILE A 12 17.24 5.01 11.36
CA ILE A 12 16.14 4.04 11.52
C ILE A 12 15.62 3.60 10.15
N THR A 13 15.25 4.54 9.28
CA THR A 13 14.73 4.19 7.95
C THR A 13 15.79 3.45 7.12
N GLY A 14 16.98 3.98 7.00
CA GLY A 14 18.06 3.36 6.23
C GLY A 14 18.48 2.00 6.79
N GLY A 15 18.60 1.89 8.11
CA GLY A 15 18.95 0.63 8.77
C GLY A 15 17.89 -0.46 8.56
N THR A 16 16.60 -0.14 8.73
CA THR A 16 15.53 -1.11 8.52
C THR A 16 15.35 -1.46 7.04
N MET A 17 15.60 -0.54 6.10
CA MET A 17 15.67 -0.84 4.68
C MET A 17 16.80 -1.83 4.36
N LEU A 18 18.01 -1.60 4.87
CA LEU A 18 19.14 -2.51 4.65
C LEU A 18 18.87 -3.92 5.21
N ILE A 19 18.29 -4.02 6.40
CA ILE A 19 17.85 -5.30 6.98
C ILE A 19 16.85 -5.99 6.05
N SER A 20 15.88 -5.25 5.50
CA SER A 20 14.89 -5.80 4.57
C SER A 20 15.53 -6.24 3.26
N VAL A 21 16.42 -5.44 2.67
CA VAL A 21 17.19 -5.85 1.47
C VAL A 21 17.97 -7.13 1.74
N PHE A 22 18.66 -7.20 2.88
CA PHE A 22 19.40 -8.39 3.28
C PHE A 22 18.49 -9.62 3.39
N ALA A 23 17.37 -9.52 4.10
CA ALA A 23 16.42 -10.62 4.27
C ALA A 23 15.82 -11.09 2.94
N TYR A 24 15.36 -10.17 2.09
CA TYR A 24 14.82 -10.50 0.77
C TYR A 24 15.88 -11.05 -0.18
N SER A 25 17.17 -10.68 -0.03
CA SER A 25 18.24 -11.11 -0.91
C SER A 25 18.49 -12.62 -0.87
N PHE A 26 18.20 -13.28 0.26
CA PHE A 26 18.29 -14.74 0.38
C PHE A 26 17.28 -15.49 -0.47
N VAL A 27 16.14 -14.86 -0.79
CA VAL A 27 15.05 -15.49 -1.55
C VAL A 27 15.10 -15.10 -3.03
N PHE A 28 15.37 -13.80 -3.31
CA PHE A 28 15.17 -13.22 -4.64
C PHE A 28 16.47 -12.69 -5.28
N GLY A 29 17.58 -12.75 -4.56
CA GLY A 29 18.84 -12.11 -4.96
C GLY A 29 18.86 -10.60 -4.65
N TRP A 30 20.07 -10.07 -4.42
CA TRP A 30 20.27 -8.72 -3.89
C TRP A 30 19.77 -7.60 -4.81
N ARG A 31 19.90 -7.76 -6.14
CA ARG A 31 19.46 -6.73 -7.11
C ARG A 31 17.95 -6.54 -7.09
N TYR A 32 17.22 -7.66 -7.10
CA TYR A 32 15.76 -7.62 -7.00
C TYR A 32 15.33 -7.10 -5.64
N ALA A 33 15.93 -7.59 -4.55
CA ALA A 33 15.63 -7.16 -3.19
C ALA A 33 15.80 -5.65 -3.01
N ALA A 34 16.90 -5.08 -3.50
CA ALA A 34 17.15 -3.64 -3.42
C ALA A 34 16.09 -2.83 -4.19
N GLY A 35 15.76 -3.23 -5.42
CA GLY A 35 14.73 -2.58 -6.23
C GLY A 35 13.34 -2.69 -5.59
N PHE A 36 12.99 -3.87 -5.06
CA PHE A 36 11.70 -4.08 -4.42
C PHE A 36 11.53 -3.27 -3.13
N VAL A 37 12.55 -3.23 -2.27
CA VAL A 37 12.53 -2.39 -1.06
C VAL A 37 12.48 -0.91 -1.42
N LEU A 38 13.13 -0.49 -2.51
CA LEU A 38 13.02 0.88 -3.02
C LEU A 38 11.59 1.20 -3.49
N LEU A 39 10.90 0.28 -4.17
CA LEU A 39 9.50 0.47 -4.56
C LEU A 39 8.57 0.57 -3.35
N ILE A 40 8.79 -0.24 -2.30
CA ILE A 40 8.08 -0.09 -1.02
C ILE A 40 8.36 1.29 -0.41
N PHE A 41 9.62 1.76 -0.43
CA PHE A 41 9.97 3.08 0.08
C PHE A 41 9.25 4.19 -0.69
N VAL A 42 9.18 4.12 -2.01
CA VAL A 42 8.46 5.10 -2.84
C VAL A 42 6.97 5.11 -2.49
N HIS A 43 6.34 3.96 -2.28
CA HIS A 43 4.97 3.84 -1.81
C HIS A 43 4.77 4.54 -0.46
N GLU A 44 5.60 4.23 0.55
CA GLU A 44 5.52 4.85 1.88
C GLU A 44 5.75 6.36 1.84
N MET A 45 6.62 6.84 0.95
CA MET A 45 6.84 8.26 0.77
C MET A 45 5.58 8.99 0.27
N GLY A 46 4.70 8.31 -0.48
CA GLY A 46 3.38 8.84 -0.84
C GLY A 46 2.56 9.17 0.40
N HIS A 47 2.43 8.24 1.33
CA HIS A 47 1.73 8.45 2.61
C HIS A 47 2.36 9.54 3.45
N TYR A 48 3.69 9.52 3.55
CA TYR A 48 4.45 10.50 4.33
C TYR A 48 4.22 11.94 3.82
N LEU A 49 4.33 12.15 2.52
CA LEU A 49 4.14 13.45 1.90
C LEU A 49 2.69 13.94 2.04
N ALA A 50 1.72 13.04 1.83
CA ALA A 50 0.30 13.35 1.97
C ALA A 50 -0.07 13.71 3.41
N ALA A 51 0.40 12.96 4.40
CA ALA A 51 0.15 13.23 5.80
C ALA A 51 0.78 14.57 6.23
N LYS A 52 1.99 14.87 5.79
CA LYS A 52 2.61 16.18 6.00
C LYS A 52 1.82 17.33 5.35
N LYS A 53 1.31 17.13 4.14
CA LYS A 53 0.48 18.11 3.44
C LYS A 53 -0.81 18.41 4.20
N ARG A 54 -1.34 17.44 4.95
CA ARG A 54 -2.50 17.60 5.86
C ARG A 54 -2.13 18.11 7.24
N GLY A 55 -0.87 18.48 7.48
CA GLY A 55 -0.39 19.04 8.76
C GLY A 55 -0.20 18.04 9.87
N LEU A 56 -0.34 16.72 9.59
CA LEU A 56 -0.19 15.67 10.62
C LEU A 56 1.28 15.44 10.98
N LYS A 57 1.52 15.17 12.25
CA LYS A 57 2.83 14.73 12.73
C LYS A 57 3.02 13.25 12.38
N VAL A 58 4.04 12.98 11.59
CA VAL A 58 4.37 11.64 11.10
C VAL A 58 5.73 11.18 11.58
N GLY A 59 5.83 9.88 11.86
CA GLY A 59 7.11 9.20 12.05
C GLY A 59 7.85 9.05 10.72
N VAL A 60 8.96 8.34 10.75
CA VAL A 60 9.69 7.93 9.54
C VAL A 60 9.24 6.55 9.10
N PRO A 61 9.34 6.24 7.81
CA PRO A 61 9.10 4.89 7.31
C PRO A 61 9.99 3.87 8.04
N THR A 62 9.37 2.81 8.54
CA THR A 62 10.06 1.69 9.20
C THR A 62 9.74 0.41 8.45
N PHE A 63 10.76 -0.33 8.06
CA PHE A 63 10.65 -1.53 7.24
C PHE A 63 10.72 -2.79 8.11
N ILE A 64 9.82 -3.74 7.84
CA ILE A 64 9.78 -5.05 8.48
C ILE A 64 9.86 -6.10 7.37
N PRO A 65 10.93 -6.90 7.33
CA PRO A 65 11.10 -7.93 6.29
C PRO A 65 9.86 -8.84 6.20
N PHE A 66 9.42 -9.13 4.97
CA PHE A 66 8.27 -9.98 4.64
C PHE A 66 6.89 -9.51 5.11
N VAL A 67 6.82 -8.39 5.84
CA VAL A 67 5.56 -7.74 6.25
C VAL A 67 5.30 -6.50 5.40
N GLY A 68 6.35 -5.73 5.11
CA GLY A 68 6.28 -4.48 4.36
C GLY A 68 6.92 -3.31 5.11
N ALA A 69 6.34 -2.13 4.97
CA ALA A 69 6.74 -0.96 5.73
C ALA A 69 5.51 -0.21 6.22
N TRP A 70 5.70 0.66 7.19
CA TRP A 70 4.64 1.53 7.67
C TRP A 70 5.19 2.88 8.11
N ILE A 71 4.32 3.89 8.10
CA ILE A 71 4.58 5.18 8.69
C ILE A 71 3.65 5.37 9.88
N GLN A 72 4.23 5.56 11.06
CA GLN A 72 3.45 5.84 12.25
C GLN A 72 2.89 7.27 12.18
N LEU A 73 1.56 7.40 12.10
CA LEU A 73 0.88 8.64 12.37
C LEU A 73 0.90 8.89 13.89
N LYS A 74 1.44 10.02 14.33
CA LYS A 74 1.47 10.40 15.75
C LYS A 74 0.15 10.99 16.21
N GLU A 75 -0.71 11.35 15.29
CA GLU A 75 -2.04 11.93 15.49
C GLU A 75 -3.02 11.20 14.59
N GLN A 76 -4.21 10.90 15.08
CA GLN A 76 -5.27 10.31 14.27
C GLN A 76 -5.75 11.34 13.23
N PRO A 77 -6.06 10.93 11.99
CA PRO A 77 -6.76 11.80 11.04
C PRO A 77 -8.08 12.30 11.64
N MET A 78 -8.43 13.55 11.39
CA MET A 78 -9.63 14.15 11.96
C MET A 78 -10.92 13.61 11.32
N ASP A 79 -10.86 13.13 10.08
CA ASP A 79 -11.98 12.64 9.30
C ASP A 79 -11.53 11.60 8.25
N ALA A 80 -12.50 10.88 7.72
CA ALA A 80 -12.27 9.85 6.71
C ALA A 80 -11.73 10.41 5.38
N GLU A 81 -12.00 11.66 5.04
CA GLU A 81 -11.43 12.29 3.83
C GLU A 81 -9.93 12.48 3.96
N THR A 82 -9.47 12.96 5.11
CA THR A 82 -8.04 13.09 5.39
C THR A 82 -7.36 11.73 5.41
N GLU A 83 -8.00 10.73 6.00
CA GLU A 83 -7.50 9.35 6.00
C GLU A 83 -7.40 8.77 4.58
N ALA A 84 -8.44 8.96 3.75
CA ALA A 84 -8.46 8.51 2.36
C ALA A 84 -7.43 9.23 1.49
N PHE A 85 -7.23 10.55 1.72
CA PHE A 85 -6.20 11.33 1.02
C PHE A 85 -4.80 10.79 1.29
N ILE A 86 -4.52 10.42 2.54
CA ILE A 86 -3.26 9.78 2.89
C ILE A 86 -3.20 8.37 2.32
N GLY A 87 -4.28 7.59 2.46
CA GLY A 87 -4.34 6.20 2.01
C GLY A 87 -4.09 6.04 0.51
N ILE A 88 -4.65 6.90 -0.33
CA ILE A 88 -4.49 6.77 -1.79
C ILE A 88 -3.11 7.22 -2.28
N ALA A 89 -2.43 8.08 -1.53
CA ALA A 89 -1.16 8.68 -1.96
C ALA A 89 -0.01 7.66 -2.06
N GLY A 90 0.00 6.64 -1.18
CA GLY A 90 0.95 5.54 -1.25
C GLY A 90 0.83 4.76 -2.56
N PRO A 91 -0.33 4.14 -2.83
CA PRO A 91 -0.56 3.44 -4.09
C PRO A 91 -0.35 4.31 -5.33
N MET A 92 -0.70 5.58 -5.31
CA MET A 92 -0.46 6.49 -6.45
C MET A 92 1.03 6.70 -6.71
N LEU A 93 1.82 7.04 -5.68
CA LEU A 93 3.26 7.27 -5.86
C LEU A 93 4.00 5.95 -6.11
N GLY A 94 3.63 4.87 -5.45
CA GLY A 94 4.16 3.54 -5.68
C GLY A 94 3.90 3.04 -7.10
N SER A 95 2.71 3.32 -7.65
CA SER A 95 2.39 3.03 -9.05
C SER A 95 3.26 3.81 -10.01
N ALA A 96 3.51 5.09 -9.75
CA ALA A 96 4.43 5.89 -10.57
C ALA A 96 5.86 5.28 -10.58
N GLY A 97 6.34 4.79 -9.42
CA GLY A 97 7.60 4.06 -9.33
C GLY A 97 7.61 2.77 -10.17
N ALA A 98 6.53 1.98 -10.11
CA ALA A 98 6.36 0.76 -10.91
C ALA A 98 6.33 1.07 -12.41
N PHE A 99 5.62 2.13 -12.82
CA PHE A 99 5.63 2.62 -14.20
C PHE A 99 7.02 3.06 -14.66
N GLY A 100 7.78 3.74 -13.79
CA GLY A 100 9.18 4.07 -14.09
C GLY A 100 10.02 2.84 -14.37
N CYS A 101 9.90 1.78 -13.57
CA CYS A 101 10.55 0.49 -13.84
C CYS A 101 10.09 -0.13 -15.15
N TYR A 102 8.79 -0.07 -15.47
CA TYR A 102 8.22 -0.61 -16.70
C TYR A 102 8.77 0.09 -17.95
N LEU A 103 8.77 1.42 -17.97
CA LEU A 103 9.30 2.20 -19.08
C LEU A 103 10.79 1.95 -19.29
N LEU A 104 11.58 1.90 -18.22
CA LEU A 104 12.99 1.54 -18.28
C LEU A 104 13.22 0.09 -18.74
N ALA A 105 12.30 -0.83 -18.40
CA ALA A 105 12.36 -2.21 -18.86
C ALA A 105 12.13 -2.34 -20.38
N ILE A 106 11.18 -1.55 -20.92
CA ILE A 106 10.92 -1.50 -22.37
C ILE A 106 12.14 -0.96 -23.11
N ASP A 107 12.73 0.14 -22.63
CA ASP A 107 13.87 0.80 -23.26
C ASP A 107 15.15 -0.07 -23.22
N SER A 108 15.44 -0.68 -22.06
CA SER A 108 16.68 -1.44 -21.83
C SER A 108 16.58 -2.94 -22.13
N GLY A 109 15.37 -3.50 -22.33
CA GLY A 109 15.15 -4.95 -22.42
C GLY A 109 15.40 -5.70 -21.10
N SER A 110 15.48 -5.02 -19.97
CA SER A 110 15.88 -5.59 -18.68
C SER A 110 14.75 -6.43 -18.06
N HIS A 111 14.96 -7.74 -17.94
CA HIS A 111 14.07 -8.65 -17.22
C HIS A 111 13.93 -8.29 -15.73
N LEU A 112 14.99 -7.79 -15.09
CA LEU A 112 14.95 -7.36 -13.70
C LEU A 112 13.98 -6.18 -13.49
N LEU A 113 14.05 -5.16 -14.36
CA LEU A 113 13.18 -4.00 -14.28
C LEU A 113 11.72 -4.38 -14.57
N LEU A 114 11.48 -5.30 -15.51
CA LEU A 114 10.15 -5.81 -15.79
C LEU A 114 9.58 -6.58 -14.59
N ALA A 115 10.38 -7.42 -13.94
CA ALA A 115 9.98 -8.14 -12.72
C ALA A 115 9.69 -7.19 -11.55
N LEU A 116 10.47 -6.11 -11.42
CA LEU A 116 10.23 -5.06 -10.41
C LEU A 116 8.96 -4.27 -10.73
N ALA A 117 8.70 -3.95 -11.99
CA ALA A 117 7.46 -3.29 -12.41
C ALA A 117 6.24 -4.15 -12.04
N TYR A 118 6.26 -5.43 -12.41
CA TYR A 118 5.22 -6.39 -12.03
C TYR A 118 4.99 -6.43 -10.52
N ALA A 119 6.06 -6.61 -9.74
CA ALA A 119 5.97 -6.64 -8.29
C ALA A 119 5.41 -5.33 -7.71
N GLY A 120 5.81 -4.18 -8.27
CA GLY A 120 5.30 -2.88 -7.86
C GLY A 120 3.81 -2.70 -8.17
N PHE A 121 3.34 -3.11 -9.35
CA PHE A 121 1.92 -3.07 -9.69
C PHE A 121 1.09 -3.99 -8.79
N VAL A 122 1.55 -5.22 -8.58
CA VAL A 122 0.88 -6.19 -7.69
C VAL A 122 0.86 -5.69 -6.24
N LEU A 123 1.98 -5.14 -5.74
CA LEU A 123 2.06 -4.58 -4.39
C LEU A 123 1.01 -3.48 -4.18
N ASN A 124 0.94 -2.52 -5.11
CA ASN A 124 0.01 -1.40 -5.00
C ASN A 124 -1.45 -1.86 -5.18
N LEU A 125 -1.72 -2.80 -6.10
CA LEU A 125 -3.06 -3.39 -6.28
C LEU A 125 -3.50 -4.16 -5.03
N PHE A 126 -2.60 -4.93 -4.42
CA PHE A 126 -2.85 -5.64 -3.17
C PHE A 126 -3.23 -4.68 -2.04
N ASN A 127 -2.51 -3.55 -1.92
CA ASN A 127 -2.83 -2.53 -0.93
C ASN A 127 -4.18 -1.84 -1.16
N LEU A 128 -4.77 -1.95 -2.34
CA LEU A 128 -6.12 -1.46 -2.63
C LEU A 128 -7.24 -2.42 -2.22
N ILE A 129 -6.95 -3.61 -1.69
CA ILE A 129 -8.02 -4.47 -1.13
C ILE A 129 -8.77 -3.68 -0.05
N PRO A 130 -10.11 -3.59 -0.11
CA PRO A 130 -10.89 -2.65 0.70
C PRO A 130 -11.12 -3.15 2.13
N VAL A 131 -10.03 -3.39 2.86
CA VAL A 131 -10.05 -3.83 4.26
C VAL A 131 -8.86 -3.25 5.03
N SER A 132 -9.09 -2.80 6.26
CA SER A 132 -7.99 -2.41 7.15
C SER A 132 -7.17 -3.67 7.55
N PRO A 133 -5.83 -3.58 7.69
CA PRO A 133 -5.01 -2.35 7.71
C PRO A 133 -4.52 -1.85 6.36
N LEU A 134 -4.97 -2.44 5.24
CA LEU A 134 -4.56 -2.04 3.90
C LEU A 134 -5.09 -0.64 3.52
N ASP A 135 -4.42 0.02 2.59
CA ASP A 135 -4.79 1.38 2.16
C ASP A 135 -6.18 1.44 1.54
N GLY A 136 -6.58 0.38 0.82
CA GLY A 136 -7.93 0.25 0.28
C GLY A 136 -9.00 0.40 1.35
N GLY A 137 -8.79 -0.17 2.54
CA GLY A 137 -9.69 0.00 3.68
C GLY A 137 -9.81 1.45 4.14
N ARG A 138 -8.71 2.20 4.13
CA ARG A 138 -8.67 3.63 4.47
C ARG A 138 -9.34 4.48 3.39
N ILE A 139 -9.11 4.18 2.11
CA ILE A 139 -9.70 4.92 0.98
C ILE A 139 -11.20 4.71 0.92
N VAL A 140 -11.68 3.47 1.02
CA VAL A 140 -13.11 3.19 0.89
C VAL A 140 -13.92 3.66 2.09
N SER A 141 -13.29 3.94 3.23
CA SER A 141 -13.97 4.44 4.43
C SER A 141 -14.72 5.76 4.18
N VAL A 142 -14.16 6.66 3.35
CA VAL A 142 -14.80 7.92 2.97
C VAL A 142 -15.96 7.71 2.00
N ILE A 143 -15.90 6.66 1.17
CA ILE A 143 -16.99 6.31 0.24
C ILE A 143 -18.13 5.68 1.05
N SER A 144 -17.86 4.59 1.73
CA SER A 144 -18.75 3.92 2.68
C SER A 144 -17.97 2.89 3.50
N PRO A 145 -17.95 2.98 4.85
CA PRO A 145 -17.30 1.97 5.68
C PRO A 145 -17.87 0.55 5.49
N ARG A 146 -19.08 0.42 4.93
CA ARG A 146 -19.70 -0.88 4.62
C ARG A 146 -18.93 -1.67 3.57
N ILE A 147 -18.12 -1.01 2.75
CA ILE A 147 -17.29 -1.67 1.72
C ILE A 147 -16.23 -2.58 2.35
N TRP A 148 -15.83 -2.37 3.62
CA TRP A 148 -14.94 -3.28 4.34
C TRP A 148 -15.44 -4.73 4.38
N PHE A 149 -16.77 -4.93 4.40
CA PHE A 149 -17.37 -6.26 4.36
C PHE A 149 -17.16 -7.00 3.02
N LEU A 150 -16.80 -6.29 1.94
CA LEU A 150 -16.39 -6.90 0.67
C LEU A 150 -14.89 -7.28 0.69
N GLY A 151 -14.06 -6.53 1.40
CA GLY A 151 -12.62 -6.77 1.46
C GLY A 151 -12.26 -8.07 2.17
N PHE A 152 -13.00 -8.46 3.21
CA PHE A 152 -12.71 -9.69 3.94
C PHE A 152 -12.93 -10.96 3.09
N PRO A 153 -14.05 -11.16 2.39
CA PRO A 153 -14.21 -12.25 1.43
C PRO A 153 -13.14 -12.27 0.32
N MET A 154 -12.69 -11.10 -0.15
CA MET A 154 -11.58 -11.02 -1.11
C MET A 154 -10.27 -11.57 -0.52
N LEU A 155 -9.95 -11.24 0.74
CA LEU A 155 -8.78 -11.81 1.43
C LEU A 155 -8.91 -13.33 1.58
N VAL A 156 -10.10 -13.83 1.96
CA VAL A 156 -10.38 -15.27 2.07
C VAL A 156 -10.21 -15.96 0.72
N ALA A 157 -10.77 -15.41 -0.36
CA ALA A 157 -10.62 -15.94 -1.71
C ALA A 157 -9.15 -15.98 -2.15
N LEU A 158 -8.39 -14.92 -1.88
CA LEU A 158 -6.96 -14.85 -2.17
C LEU A 158 -6.17 -15.87 -1.36
N PHE A 159 -6.51 -16.08 -0.08
CA PHE A 159 -5.89 -17.08 0.77
C PHE A 159 -6.17 -18.51 0.28
N LEU A 160 -7.40 -18.80 -0.14
CA LEU A 160 -7.75 -20.12 -0.70
C LEU A 160 -7.02 -20.39 -2.03
N TRP A 161 -6.76 -19.34 -2.82
CA TRP A 161 -6.02 -19.45 -4.08
C TRP A 161 -4.50 -19.55 -3.87
N ARG A 162 -3.94 -18.74 -2.99
CA ARG A 162 -2.50 -18.67 -2.67
C ARG A 162 -2.31 -18.46 -1.17
N PRO A 163 -2.26 -19.54 -0.37
CA PRO A 163 -2.05 -19.45 1.07
C PRO A 163 -0.76 -18.70 1.42
N SER A 164 -0.86 -17.72 2.30
CA SER A 164 0.28 -16.91 2.75
C SER A 164 0.11 -16.53 4.22
N PRO A 165 1.17 -16.61 5.05
CA PRO A 165 1.15 -16.13 6.43
C PRO A 165 0.80 -14.65 6.53
N LEU A 166 1.19 -13.84 5.55
CA LEU A 166 0.86 -12.42 5.49
C LEU A 166 -0.65 -12.18 5.40
N LEU A 167 -1.38 -12.97 4.60
CA LEU A 167 -2.84 -12.88 4.49
C LEU A 167 -3.53 -13.21 5.81
N ILE A 168 -3.01 -14.20 6.56
CA ILE A 168 -3.51 -14.52 7.90
C ILE A 168 -3.29 -13.35 8.84
N LEU A 169 -2.10 -12.76 8.82
CA LEU A 169 -1.76 -11.59 9.64
C LEU A 169 -2.70 -10.42 9.36
N ILE A 170 -2.93 -10.11 8.08
CA ILE A 170 -3.86 -9.05 7.66
C ILE A 170 -5.29 -9.35 8.13
N ALA A 171 -5.76 -10.60 7.96
CA ALA A 171 -7.09 -11.00 8.42
C ALA A 171 -7.24 -10.84 9.96
N VAL A 172 -6.22 -11.22 10.73
CA VAL A 172 -6.21 -11.06 12.19
C VAL A 172 -6.33 -9.58 12.58
N PHE A 173 -5.63 -8.68 11.89
CA PHE A 173 -5.75 -7.23 12.14
C PHE A 173 -7.06 -6.63 11.64
N ALA A 174 -7.67 -7.20 10.60
CA ALA A 174 -8.95 -6.74 10.05
C ALA A 174 -10.15 -7.13 10.93
N LEU A 175 -10.13 -8.33 11.52
CA LEU A 175 -11.25 -8.90 12.28
C LEU A 175 -11.79 -7.99 13.40
N PRO A 176 -10.99 -7.35 14.28
CA PRO A 176 -11.51 -6.51 15.34
C PRO A 176 -12.32 -5.32 14.82
N GLN A 177 -11.87 -4.69 13.73
CA GLN A 177 -12.58 -3.56 13.13
C GLN A 177 -13.89 -4.01 12.47
N LEU A 178 -13.86 -5.11 11.72
CA LEU A 178 -15.06 -5.68 11.10
C LEU A 178 -16.06 -6.13 12.14
N TRP A 179 -15.60 -6.79 13.21
CA TRP A 179 -16.45 -7.22 14.31
C TRP A 179 -17.12 -6.05 15.03
N LYS A 180 -16.36 -4.99 15.30
CA LYS A 180 -16.89 -3.76 15.88
C LYS A 180 -17.93 -3.11 14.98
N ALA A 181 -17.63 -2.98 13.68
CA ALA A 181 -18.55 -2.44 12.68
C ALA A 181 -19.82 -3.29 12.49
N PHE A 182 -19.72 -4.61 12.66
CA PHE A 182 -20.86 -5.53 12.60
C PHE A 182 -21.75 -5.43 13.81
N LYS A 183 -21.16 -5.39 15.03
CA LYS A 183 -21.92 -5.32 16.28
C LYS A 183 -22.55 -3.95 16.53
N ASP A 184 -21.84 -2.89 16.22
CA ASP A 184 -22.24 -1.52 16.52
C ASP A 184 -22.40 -0.71 15.24
N LYS A 185 -23.65 -0.59 14.79
CA LYS A 185 -23.98 0.22 13.61
C LYS A 185 -23.68 1.71 13.80
N ALA A 186 -23.57 2.20 15.04
CA ALA A 186 -23.20 3.59 15.32
C ALA A 186 -21.77 3.88 14.86
N VAL A 187 -20.88 2.89 14.87
CA VAL A 187 -19.53 3.03 14.32
C VAL A 187 -19.57 3.43 12.84
N LEU A 188 -20.46 2.77 12.05
CA LEU A 188 -20.63 3.06 10.61
C LEU A 188 -21.35 4.39 10.34
N ALA A 189 -22.08 4.89 11.34
CA ALA A 189 -22.85 6.15 11.27
C ALA A 189 -22.08 7.32 11.89
N SER A 190 -20.86 7.11 12.39
CA SER A 190 -20.03 8.13 13.00
C SER A 190 -19.82 9.34 12.09
N ASP A 191 -19.77 10.52 12.67
CA ASP A 191 -19.48 11.78 11.97
C ASP A 191 -18.12 11.76 11.28
N TYR A 192 -17.20 10.94 11.77
CA TYR A 192 -15.91 10.69 11.13
C TYR A 192 -16.02 10.26 9.67
N TYR A 193 -17.03 9.44 9.32
CA TYR A 193 -17.25 8.93 7.96
C TYR A 193 -18.23 9.78 7.13
N LYS A 194 -18.71 10.91 7.68
CA LYS A 194 -19.57 11.81 6.92
C LYS A 194 -18.72 12.60 5.92
N ALA A 195 -19.05 12.44 4.65
CA ALA A 195 -18.44 13.19 3.56
C ALA A 195 -19.51 13.63 2.54
N PRO A 196 -19.35 14.80 1.90
CA PRO A 196 -20.21 15.24 0.79
C PRO A 196 -20.22 14.22 -0.35
N ARG A 197 -21.31 14.17 -1.11
CA ARG A 197 -21.45 13.25 -2.25
C ARG A 197 -20.35 13.42 -3.28
N GLU A 198 -19.95 14.64 -3.56
CA GLU A 198 -18.85 14.98 -4.48
C GLU A 198 -17.51 14.35 -4.04
N VAL A 199 -17.19 14.44 -2.74
CA VAL A 199 -15.99 13.85 -2.17
C VAL A 199 -16.03 12.33 -2.30
N ARG A 200 -17.17 11.71 -1.95
CA ARG A 200 -17.35 10.24 -2.10
C ARG A 200 -17.18 9.79 -3.54
N PHE A 201 -17.79 10.51 -4.49
CA PHE A 201 -17.68 10.19 -5.92
C PHE A 201 -16.23 10.37 -6.41
N LYS A 202 -15.56 11.46 -6.02
CA LYS A 202 -14.15 11.70 -6.35
C LYS A 202 -13.26 10.54 -5.93
N TYR A 203 -13.34 10.11 -4.66
CA TYR A 203 -12.52 9.01 -4.17
C TYR A 203 -12.92 7.66 -4.75
N ALA A 204 -14.21 7.42 -5.01
CA ALA A 204 -14.66 6.22 -5.69
C ALA A 204 -14.09 6.14 -7.11
N ALA A 205 -14.15 7.22 -7.88
CA ALA A 205 -13.58 7.28 -9.22
C ALA A 205 -12.06 7.06 -9.20
N GLN A 206 -11.33 7.77 -8.33
CA GLN A 206 -9.88 7.62 -8.19
C GLN A 206 -9.49 6.19 -7.81
N TYR A 207 -10.20 5.60 -6.85
CA TYR A 207 -9.96 4.22 -6.41
C TYR A 207 -10.17 3.21 -7.53
N LEU A 208 -11.32 3.29 -8.23
CA LEU A 208 -11.65 2.35 -9.31
C LEU A 208 -10.70 2.51 -10.52
N VAL A 209 -10.38 3.74 -10.90
CA VAL A 209 -9.44 3.99 -11.99
C VAL A 209 -8.06 3.46 -11.65
N LEU A 210 -7.56 3.73 -10.43
CA LEU A 210 -6.26 3.24 -10.00
C LEU A 210 -6.23 1.70 -9.92
N ALA A 211 -7.26 1.08 -9.33
CA ALA A 211 -7.35 -0.38 -9.23
C ALA A 211 -7.43 -1.03 -10.63
N GLY A 212 -8.24 -0.49 -11.54
CA GLY A 212 -8.35 -0.98 -12.92
C GLY A 212 -7.04 -0.85 -13.68
N LEU A 213 -6.38 0.31 -13.59
CA LEU A 213 -5.08 0.55 -14.21
C LEU A 213 -4.04 -0.44 -13.70
N LEU A 214 -3.94 -0.62 -12.38
CA LEU A 214 -2.98 -1.54 -11.78
C LEU A 214 -3.26 -3.00 -12.13
N ALA A 215 -4.53 -3.40 -12.22
CA ALA A 215 -4.91 -4.75 -12.64
C ALA A 215 -4.47 -5.02 -14.10
N VAL A 216 -4.72 -4.08 -15.01
CA VAL A 216 -4.28 -4.17 -16.40
C VAL A 216 -2.75 -4.23 -16.48
N MET A 217 -2.05 -3.31 -15.82
CA MET A 217 -0.59 -3.27 -15.88
C MET A 217 0.06 -4.49 -15.24
N ALA A 218 -0.51 -5.03 -14.15
CA ALA A 218 -0.03 -6.27 -13.56
C ALA A 218 -0.24 -7.46 -14.50
N PHE A 219 -1.36 -7.51 -15.20
CA PHE A 219 -1.62 -8.56 -16.19
C PHE A 219 -0.67 -8.47 -17.38
N GLU A 220 -0.54 -7.30 -18.01
CA GLU A 220 0.36 -7.08 -19.17
C GLU A 220 1.82 -7.41 -18.82
N THR A 221 2.33 -6.88 -17.69
CA THR A 221 3.71 -7.17 -17.28
C THR A 221 3.93 -8.65 -16.94
N TYR A 222 2.90 -9.35 -16.44
CA TYR A 222 2.97 -10.79 -16.21
C TYR A 222 3.05 -11.58 -17.51
N GLU A 223 2.24 -11.25 -18.50
CA GLU A 223 2.29 -11.90 -19.82
C GLU A 223 3.63 -11.65 -20.54
N GLU A 224 4.16 -10.41 -20.47
CA GLU A 224 5.50 -10.11 -21.02
C GLU A 224 6.61 -10.91 -20.33
N LEU A 225 6.52 -11.09 -19.00
CA LEU A 225 7.49 -11.91 -18.26
C LEU A 225 7.47 -13.37 -18.68
N LYS A 226 6.28 -13.94 -18.96
CA LYS A 226 6.15 -15.31 -19.48
C LYS A 226 6.81 -15.47 -20.83
N VAL A 227 6.52 -14.56 -21.77
CA VAL A 227 7.06 -14.63 -23.14
C VAL A 227 8.59 -14.52 -23.14
N LYS A 228 9.17 -13.72 -22.26
CA LYS A 228 10.63 -13.55 -22.17
C LYS A 228 11.34 -14.63 -21.34
N ALA A 229 10.60 -15.52 -20.67
CA ALA A 229 11.16 -16.64 -19.92
C ALA A 229 11.44 -17.89 -20.77
N PHE A 230 10.97 -17.92 -22.02
CA PHE A 230 11.21 -18.91 -23.06
C PHE A 230 12.06 -18.32 -24.19
#